data_3bb64c00b3353e0da7b53d8e5d744d41
#
_entry.id   3bb64c00b3353e0da7b53d8e5d744d41
#
_cell.length_a   1.000
_cell.length_b   1.000
_cell.length_c   1.000
_cell.angle_alpha   90.00
_cell.angle_beta   90.00
_cell.angle_gamma   90.00
#
_symmetry.space_group_name_H-M   'P 1'
#
loop_
_entity.id
_entity.type
_entity.pdbx_description
1 polymer ?
#
loop_
_entity_poly.entity_id
_entity_poly.type
_entity_poly.pdbx_seq_one_letter_code
_entity_poly.pdbx_strand_id
1 'polypeptide(L)'
;MFKVTPNPPETDPPSPYENVDSKKPRVDAGQPLDYHLKPDVPIMETPRSVSTMFFVNPELNTETLLAHACESLASANVMTMDLADHMEGPRRNSLLGIAQVIMLGELAVNRALDQLDPPE
;
A
#
# COMPACT_ATOMS: atom_id res chain seq x y z
N MET A 1 24.99 38.28 -40.54
CA MET A 1 25.67 37.84 -39.31
C MET A 1 24.98 36.62 -38.78
N PHE A 2 25.61 35.48 -38.89
CA PHE A 2 25.09 34.26 -38.32
C PHE A 2 25.45 34.23 -36.87
N LYS A 3 24.43 34.22 -35.99
CA LYS A 3 24.64 33.88 -34.61
C LYS A 3 24.97 32.41 -34.55
N VAL A 4 26.17 32.07 -34.21
CA VAL A 4 26.52 30.73 -33.82
C VAL A 4 25.73 30.47 -32.57
N THR A 5 24.72 29.63 -32.66
CA THR A 5 24.09 29.05 -31.45
C THR A 5 25.22 28.33 -30.70
N PRO A 6 25.47 28.66 -29.44
CA PRO A 6 26.41 27.88 -28.67
C PRO A 6 25.90 26.44 -28.70
N ASN A 7 26.79 25.52 -29.03
CA ASN A 7 26.53 24.12 -28.87
C ASN A 7 25.98 23.90 -27.47
N PRO A 8 24.91 23.14 -27.33
CA PRO A 8 24.50 22.72 -26.01
C PRO A 8 25.69 22.03 -25.35
N PRO A 9 25.92 22.24 -24.05
CA PRO A 9 27.02 21.62 -23.35
C PRO A 9 26.98 20.11 -23.65
N GLU A 10 28.08 19.61 -24.18
CA GLU A 10 28.18 18.24 -24.70
C GLU A 10 28.05 17.16 -23.63
N THR A 11 27.91 17.55 -22.40
CA THR A 11 27.73 16.60 -21.30
C THR A 11 26.83 17.21 -20.27
N ASP A 12 25.59 16.81 -20.29
CA ASP A 12 24.86 16.75 -19.03
C ASP A 12 25.68 15.90 -18.05
N PRO A 13 25.92 16.39 -16.83
CA PRO A 13 26.55 15.55 -15.84
C PRO A 13 25.74 14.26 -15.75
N PRO A 14 26.38 13.08 -15.80
CA PRO A 14 25.66 11.84 -15.77
C PRO A 14 24.76 11.83 -14.54
N SER A 15 23.49 11.56 -14.78
CA SER A 15 22.54 11.37 -13.69
C SER A 15 23.17 10.46 -12.66
N PRO A 16 23.08 10.76 -11.35
CA PRO A 16 23.58 9.86 -10.31
C PRO A 16 22.99 8.45 -10.43
N TYR A 17 21.94 8.30 -11.21
CA TYR A 17 21.27 7.03 -11.50
C TYR A 17 21.77 6.36 -12.78
N GLU A 18 22.43 7.10 -13.69
CA GLU A 18 22.95 6.53 -14.92
C GLU A 18 24.21 5.69 -14.73
N ASN A 19 24.92 5.90 -13.65
CA ASN A 19 26.18 5.20 -13.37
C ASN A 19 26.01 3.89 -12.58
N VAL A 20 24.78 3.50 -12.29
CA VAL A 20 24.59 2.35 -11.42
C VAL A 20 24.75 1.02 -12.14
N ASP A 21 24.78 0.96 -13.49
CA ASP A 21 24.62 -0.35 -14.08
C ASP A 21 25.33 -0.71 -15.37
N SER A 22 26.20 0.13 -15.91
CA SER A 22 26.92 -0.30 -17.12
C SER A 22 28.12 -1.22 -16.84
N LYS A 23 28.44 -1.50 -15.57
CA LYS A 23 29.61 -2.32 -15.18
C LYS A 23 29.31 -3.48 -14.24
N LYS A 24 28.08 -3.68 -13.83
CA LYS A 24 27.73 -4.94 -13.19
C LYS A 24 27.64 -6.02 -14.27
N PRO A 25 28.32 -7.17 -14.08
CA PRO A 25 28.06 -8.29 -14.95
C PRO A 25 26.55 -8.48 -14.91
N ARG A 26 25.93 -8.52 -16.07
CA ARG A 26 24.55 -8.95 -16.20
C ARG A 26 24.50 -10.34 -15.59
N VAL A 27 24.20 -10.39 -14.31
CA VAL A 27 23.72 -11.62 -13.72
C VAL A 27 22.56 -12.01 -14.61
N ASP A 28 22.64 -13.21 -15.12
CA ASP A 28 21.75 -13.78 -16.07
C ASP A 28 20.33 -13.23 -15.89
N ALA A 29 19.84 -12.47 -16.86
CA ALA A 29 18.61 -11.67 -16.72
C ALA A 29 17.36 -12.53 -16.45
N GLY A 30 17.46 -13.87 -16.50
CA GLY A 30 16.41 -14.81 -16.19
C GLY A 30 16.31 -15.19 -14.72
N GLN A 31 17.42 -15.17 -13.95
CA GLN A 31 17.39 -15.73 -12.59
C GLN A 31 16.82 -14.79 -11.51
N PRO A 32 17.11 -13.49 -11.46
CA PRO A 32 16.58 -12.65 -10.40
C PRO A 32 15.06 -12.41 -10.55
N LEU A 33 14.57 -12.36 -11.79
CA LEU A 33 13.15 -12.15 -12.06
C LEU A 33 12.33 -13.41 -11.73
N ASP A 34 12.82 -14.59 -12.12
CA ASP A 34 12.19 -15.86 -11.79
C ASP A 34 12.21 -16.14 -10.29
N TYR A 35 13.25 -15.72 -9.58
CA TYR A 35 13.34 -15.87 -8.13
C TYR A 35 12.31 -14.99 -7.39
N HIS A 36 12.06 -13.78 -7.90
CA HIS A 36 11.09 -12.85 -7.30
C HIS A 36 9.66 -13.04 -7.82
N LEU A 37 9.50 -13.63 -8.99
CA LEU A 37 8.20 -13.86 -9.64
C LEU A 37 7.75 -15.32 -9.57
N LYS A 38 8.45 -16.19 -8.83
CA LYS A 38 7.94 -17.54 -8.62
C LYS A 38 6.61 -17.48 -7.89
N PRO A 39 5.49 -17.81 -8.58
CA PRO A 39 4.16 -17.76 -7.97
C PRO A 39 3.87 -19.02 -7.15
N ASP A 40 4.89 -19.70 -6.64
CA ASP A 40 4.74 -21.00 -5.99
C ASP A 40 4.05 -20.91 -4.62
N VAL A 41 3.87 -19.70 -4.09
CA VAL A 41 3.11 -19.50 -2.86
C VAL A 41 2.05 -18.45 -3.13
N PRO A 42 0.76 -18.79 -3.03
CA PRO A 42 -0.31 -17.79 -3.11
C PRO A 42 -0.03 -16.65 -2.11
N ILE A 43 -0.19 -15.42 -2.56
CA ILE A 43 0.03 -14.21 -1.72
C ILE A 43 -0.73 -14.31 -0.39
N MET A 44 -1.83 -15.06 -0.37
CA MET A 44 -2.65 -15.30 0.82
C MET A 44 -2.03 -16.30 1.80
N GLU A 45 -1.12 -17.15 1.34
CA GLU A 45 -0.46 -18.16 2.18
C GLU A 45 0.90 -17.72 2.71
N THR A 46 1.43 -16.59 2.21
CA THR A 46 2.67 -16.03 2.77
C THR A 46 2.38 -15.45 4.14
N PRO A 47 2.97 -15.99 5.22
CA PRO A 47 2.81 -15.38 6.54
C PRO A 47 3.31 -13.94 6.47
N ARG A 48 2.44 -12.99 6.73
CA ARG A 48 2.86 -11.59 6.86
C ARG A 48 3.79 -11.51 8.06
N SER A 49 5.01 -11.06 7.87
CA SER A 49 5.89 -10.79 8.99
C SER A 49 5.25 -9.72 9.88
N VAL A 50 5.04 -10.07 11.11
CA VAL A 50 4.49 -9.14 12.10
C VAL A 50 5.48 -7.99 12.26
N SER A 51 4.98 -6.76 12.24
CA SER A 51 5.81 -5.59 12.49
C SER A 51 6.47 -5.71 13.87
N THR A 52 7.78 -5.53 13.92
CA THR A 52 8.51 -5.50 15.19
C THR A 52 8.45 -4.14 15.88
N MET A 53 7.90 -3.12 15.19
CA MET A 53 7.72 -1.77 15.74
C MET A 53 6.45 -1.61 16.58
N PHE A 54 5.43 -2.38 16.24
CA PHE A 54 4.14 -2.32 16.90
C PHE A 54 3.66 -3.74 17.19
N PHE A 55 3.17 -3.96 18.38
CA PHE A 55 2.51 -5.19 18.72
C PHE A 55 1.30 -4.89 19.60
N VAL A 56 0.32 -5.75 19.49
CA VAL A 56 -0.90 -5.64 20.28
C VAL A 56 -0.61 -6.16 21.68
N ASN A 57 -1.02 -5.41 22.70
CA ASN A 57 -0.91 -5.87 24.07
C ASN A 57 -1.70 -7.19 24.24
N PRO A 58 -1.03 -8.27 24.67
CA PRO A 58 -1.69 -9.58 24.82
C PRO A 58 -2.74 -9.63 25.93
N GLU A 59 -2.77 -8.64 26.82
CA GLU A 59 -3.75 -8.55 27.90
C GLU A 59 -5.09 -7.92 27.48
N LEU A 60 -5.15 -7.38 26.26
CA LEU A 60 -6.40 -6.81 25.73
C LEU A 60 -7.41 -7.91 25.45
N ASN A 61 -8.63 -7.71 25.88
CA ASN A 61 -9.74 -8.59 25.54
C ASN A 61 -10.22 -8.40 24.09
N THR A 62 -10.93 -9.38 23.60
CA THR A 62 -11.42 -9.39 22.20
C THR A 62 -12.35 -8.22 21.91
N GLU A 63 -13.20 -7.84 22.82
CA GLU A 63 -14.12 -6.72 22.68
C GLU A 63 -13.36 -5.41 22.44
N THR A 64 -12.35 -5.12 23.27
CA THR A 64 -11.51 -3.93 23.12
C THR A 64 -10.77 -3.93 21.79
N LEU A 65 -10.26 -5.08 21.35
CA LEU A 65 -9.58 -5.21 20.06
C LEU A 65 -10.52 -4.93 18.88
N LEU A 66 -11.72 -5.49 18.93
CA LEU A 66 -12.73 -5.27 17.87
C LEU A 66 -13.24 -3.83 17.88
N ALA A 67 -13.44 -3.22 19.05
CA ALA A 67 -13.81 -1.80 19.16
C ALA A 67 -12.77 -0.90 18.51
N HIS A 68 -11.48 -1.09 18.80
CA HIS A 68 -10.40 -0.34 18.15
C HIS A 68 -10.32 -0.59 16.65
N ALA A 69 -10.56 -1.82 16.21
CA ALA A 69 -10.59 -2.14 14.79
C ALA A 69 -11.75 -1.41 14.09
N CYS A 70 -12.92 -1.38 14.70
CA CYS A 70 -14.09 -0.65 14.19
C CYS A 70 -13.81 0.85 14.05
N GLU A 71 -13.27 1.49 15.11
CA GLU A 71 -12.91 2.91 15.10
C GLU A 71 -11.86 3.24 14.03
N SER A 72 -10.88 2.35 13.86
CA SER A 72 -9.83 2.52 12.85
C SER A 72 -10.40 2.43 11.43
N LEU A 73 -11.31 1.48 11.19
CA LEU A 73 -11.98 1.34 9.90
C LEU A 73 -12.90 2.52 9.61
N ALA A 74 -13.67 2.99 10.59
CA ALA A 74 -14.51 4.17 10.46
C ALA A 74 -13.67 5.42 10.12
N SER A 75 -12.56 5.61 10.81
CA SER A 75 -11.63 6.71 10.52
C SER A 75 -11.03 6.61 9.11
N ALA A 76 -10.62 5.42 8.70
CA ALA A 76 -10.12 5.19 7.34
C ALA A 76 -11.18 5.46 6.27
N ASN A 77 -12.44 5.11 6.54
CA ASN A 77 -13.55 5.39 5.65
C ASN A 77 -13.76 6.90 5.48
N VAL A 78 -13.80 7.65 6.57
CA VAL A 78 -13.95 9.12 6.55
C VAL A 78 -12.81 9.76 5.75
N MET A 79 -11.56 9.39 6.00
CA MET A 79 -10.40 9.93 5.26
C MET A 79 -10.46 9.58 3.76
N THR A 80 -10.92 8.38 3.43
CA THR A 80 -11.05 7.95 2.03
C THR A 80 -12.14 8.72 1.31
N MET A 81 -13.27 8.96 1.96
CA MET A 81 -14.37 9.76 1.41
C MET A 81 -13.97 11.22 1.24
N ASP A 82 -13.30 11.80 2.23
CA ASP A 82 -12.79 13.16 2.15
C ASP A 82 -11.81 13.33 0.99
N LEU A 83 -10.92 12.40 0.81
CA LEU A 83 -10.02 12.40 -0.35
C LEU A 83 -10.75 12.22 -1.68
N ALA A 84 -11.79 11.39 -1.72
CA ALA A 84 -12.60 11.18 -2.92
C ALA A 84 -13.35 12.46 -3.33
N ASP A 85 -13.77 13.28 -2.37
CA ASP A 85 -14.46 14.56 -2.64
C ASP A 85 -13.54 15.60 -3.29
N HIS A 86 -12.24 15.47 -3.11
CA HIS A 86 -11.23 16.32 -3.75
C HIS A 86 -10.70 15.76 -5.07
N MET A 87 -11.20 14.62 -5.52
CA MET A 87 -10.73 13.92 -6.74
C MET A 87 -11.84 13.80 -7.77
N GLU A 88 -11.43 13.65 -9.04
CA GLU A 88 -12.33 13.45 -10.16
C GLU A 88 -11.91 12.22 -10.99
N GLY A 89 -12.85 11.72 -11.80
CA GLY A 89 -12.63 10.66 -12.77
C GLY A 89 -12.27 9.31 -12.15
N PRO A 90 -11.41 8.51 -12.80
CA PRO A 90 -11.11 7.13 -12.39
C PRO A 90 -10.50 7.03 -10.99
N ARG A 91 -9.75 8.03 -10.56
CA ARG A 91 -9.14 8.07 -9.22
C ARG A 91 -10.20 8.17 -8.13
N ARG A 92 -11.22 9.00 -8.35
CA ARG A 92 -12.37 9.09 -7.45
C ARG A 92 -13.10 7.76 -7.36
N ASN A 93 -13.34 7.10 -8.48
CA ASN A 93 -14.00 5.78 -8.50
C ASN A 93 -13.20 4.73 -7.73
N SER A 94 -11.88 4.74 -7.84
CA SER A 94 -11.02 3.85 -7.05
C SER A 94 -11.14 4.09 -5.56
N LEU A 95 -11.15 5.36 -5.13
CA LEU A 95 -11.32 5.72 -3.72
C LEU A 95 -12.70 5.31 -3.18
N LEU A 96 -13.76 5.49 -3.97
CA LEU A 96 -15.10 5.04 -3.60
C LEU A 96 -15.16 3.51 -3.46
N GLY A 97 -14.45 2.78 -4.33
CA GLY A 97 -14.29 1.32 -4.21
C GLY A 97 -13.55 0.93 -2.93
N ILE A 98 -12.50 1.63 -2.56
CA ILE A 98 -11.76 1.42 -1.30
C ILE A 98 -12.67 1.69 -0.10
N ALA A 99 -13.41 2.81 -0.11
CA ALA A 99 -14.38 3.14 0.96
C ALA A 99 -15.40 2.03 1.14
N GLN A 100 -15.90 1.46 0.05
CA GLN A 100 -16.84 0.33 0.11
C GLN A 100 -16.23 -0.91 0.78
N VAL A 101 -14.98 -1.24 0.46
CA VAL A 101 -14.29 -2.38 1.09
C VAL A 101 -14.09 -2.13 2.60
N ILE A 102 -13.70 -0.91 2.98
CA ILE A 102 -13.55 -0.51 4.38
C ILE A 102 -14.89 -0.65 5.11
N MET A 103 -15.96 -0.14 4.54
CA MET A 103 -17.31 -0.23 5.11
C MET A 103 -17.74 -1.68 5.33
N LEU A 104 -17.48 -2.56 4.37
CA LEU A 104 -17.81 -3.99 4.53
C LEU A 104 -16.98 -4.63 5.65
N GLY A 105 -15.73 -4.25 5.81
CA GLY A 105 -14.89 -4.66 6.94
C GLY A 105 -15.44 -4.18 8.27
N GLU A 106 -15.85 -2.93 8.35
CA GLU A 106 -16.48 -2.33 9.53
C GLU A 106 -17.76 -3.07 9.93
N LEU A 107 -18.63 -3.38 8.96
CA LEU A 107 -19.84 -4.15 9.22
C LEU A 107 -19.55 -5.54 9.78
N ALA A 108 -18.51 -6.21 9.27
CA ALA A 108 -18.10 -7.53 9.77
C ALA A 108 -17.58 -7.45 11.22
N VAL A 109 -16.80 -6.42 11.53
CA VAL A 109 -16.27 -6.20 12.90
C VAL A 109 -17.41 -5.87 13.86
N ASN A 110 -18.34 -4.99 13.46
CA ASN A 110 -19.53 -4.68 14.26
C ASN A 110 -20.36 -5.93 14.52
N ARG A 111 -20.53 -6.77 13.51
CA ARG A 111 -21.26 -8.05 13.71
C ARG A 111 -20.56 -8.97 14.69
N ALA A 112 -19.22 -9.00 14.68
CA ALA A 112 -18.45 -9.79 15.65
C ALA A 112 -18.60 -9.22 17.08
N LEU A 113 -18.61 -7.89 17.24
CA LEU A 113 -18.91 -7.24 18.52
C LEU A 113 -20.29 -7.59 19.04
N ASP A 114 -21.33 -7.51 18.21
CA ASP A 114 -22.71 -7.87 18.57
C ASP A 114 -22.83 -9.31 19.06
N GLN A 115 -21.97 -10.21 18.58
CA GLN A 115 -21.95 -11.60 19.03
C GLN A 115 -21.30 -11.78 20.40
N LEU A 116 -20.39 -10.88 20.78
CA LEU A 116 -19.75 -10.89 22.09
C LEU A 116 -20.65 -10.29 23.17
N ASP A 117 -21.37 -9.23 22.82
CA ASP A 117 -22.33 -8.55 23.70
C ASP A 117 -23.65 -8.36 22.95
N PRO A 118 -24.48 -9.42 22.85
CA PRO A 118 -25.72 -9.35 22.13
C PRO A 118 -26.65 -8.31 22.75
N PRO A 119 -27.25 -7.43 21.95
CA PRO A 119 -28.26 -6.48 22.45
C PRO A 119 -29.45 -7.25 23.05
N GLU A 120 -29.84 -6.85 24.25
CA GLU A 120 -31.03 -7.37 24.91
C GLU A 120 -32.32 -7.09 24.11
#